data_7a11dc6df21188cf695a4c63c4df44ea
#
_entry.id   7a11dc6df21188cf695a4c63c4df44ea
#
_cell.length_a   1.000
_cell.length_b   1.000
_cell.length_c   1.000
_cell.angle_alpha   90.00
_cell.angle_beta   90.00
_cell.angle_gamma   90.00
#
_symmetry.space_group_name_H-M   'P 1'
#
loop_
_entity.id
_entity.type
_entity.pdbx_description
1 polymer ?
#
loop_
_entity_poly.entity_id
_entity_poly.type
_entity_poly.pdbx_seq_one_letter_code
_entity_poly.pdbx_strand_id
1 'polypeptide(L)'
;MKIDFLEIINFRNMRSAALDFANRNFVALIGDNGSGKTTILESITKAFVPVLRAVNGEAVKQCDLSNTDIKEGTSSVAVTLGIDLEGAKYTWTNKRRKASIFPYDEAIEIRGQNGNDLKKLKQKYIECVTAGCLPLVLYYGTDRIIREVPRRGHIKNFEVMDSLRNCFDNVNYFRDF
;
A
#
# COMPACT_ATOMS: atom_id res chain seq x y z
N MET A 1 -5.68 10.25 -9.54
CA MET A 1 -5.29 8.84 -9.40
C MET A 1 -6.50 8.02 -9.00
N LYS A 2 -6.71 6.84 -9.61
CA LYS A 2 -7.78 5.88 -9.28
C LYS A 2 -7.19 4.49 -9.17
N ILE A 3 -7.76 3.66 -8.29
CA ILE A 3 -7.41 2.23 -8.25
C ILE A 3 -8.26 1.52 -9.29
N ASP A 4 -7.63 0.75 -10.18
CA ASP A 4 -8.31 -0.04 -11.22
C ASP A 4 -8.66 -1.42 -10.70
N PHE A 5 -7.71 -2.11 -10.07
CA PHE A 5 -7.92 -3.44 -9.51
C PHE A 5 -6.97 -3.75 -8.35
N LEU A 6 -7.36 -4.75 -7.56
CA LEU A 6 -6.58 -5.33 -6.48
C LEU A 6 -6.60 -6.85 -6.60
N GLU A 7 -5.46 -7.48 -6.55
CA GLU A 7 -5.30 -8.93 -6.43
C GLU A 7 -4.55 -9.26 -5.13
N ILE A 8 -5.09 -10.19 -4.37
CA ILE A 8 -4.52 -10.65 -3.09
C ILE A 8 -4.27 -12.14 -3.19
N ILE A 9 -3.09 -12.60 -2.78
CA ILE A 9 -2.74 -14.01 -2.69
C ILE A 9 -2.10 -14.28 -1.32
N ASN A 10 -2.67 -15.22 -0.57
CA ASN A 10 -2.17 -15.69 0.72
C ASN A 10 -1.94 -14.57 1.77
N PHE A 11 -2.85 -13.61 1.83
CA PHE A 11 -2.76 -12.50 2.77
C PHE A 11 -3.65 -12.75 3.98
N ARG A 12 -3.04 -12.94 5.15
CA ARG A 12 -3.71 -13.26 6.42
C ARG A 12 -4.66 -14.45 6.28
N ASN A 13 -5.96 -14.24 6.45
CA ASN A 13 -6.96 -15.32 6.33
C ASN A 13 -7.42 -15.55 4.88
N MET A 14 -7.06 -14.66 3.95
CA MET A 14 -7.48 -14.76 2.55
C MET A 14 -6.50 -15.63 1.76
N ARG A 15 -7.01 -16.65 1.06
CA ARG A 15 -6.21 -17.44 0.13
C ARG A 15 -6.02 -16.69 -1.19
N SER A 16 -7.12 -16.17 -1.72
CA SER A 16 -7.12 -15.34 -2.93
C SER A 16 -8.32 -14.42 -2.94
N ALA A 17 -8.15 -13.22 -3.45
CA ALA A 17 -9.23 -12.29 -3.77
C ALA A 17 -8.82 -11.47 -4.98
N ALA A 18 -9.79 -11.18 -5.87
CA ALA A 18 -9.61 -10.27 -6.99
C ALA A 18 -10.78 -9.30 -6.99
N LEU A 19 -10.48 -8.02 -6.98
CA LEU A 19 -11.44 -6.93 -6.92
C LEU A 19 -11.18 -5.98 -8.08
N ASP A 20 -12.22 -5.67 -8.83
CA ASP A 20 -12.20 -4.72 -9.94
C ASP A 20 -12.87 -3.42 -9.51
N PHE A 21 -12.13 -2.33 -9.58
CA PHE A 21 -12.59 -0.97 -9.23
C PHE A 21 -12.62 -0.04 -10.44
N ALA A 22 -12.30 -0.55 -11.65
CA ALA A 22 -12.19 0.25 -12.86
C ALA A 22 -13.41 1.15 -13.06
N ASN A 23 -13.15 2.41 -13.40
CA ASN A 23 -14.18 3.44 -13.65
C ASN A 23 -15.05 3.81 -12.44
N ARG A 24 -14.69 3.40 -11.22
CA ARG A 24 -15.43 3.75 -10.00
C ARG A 24 -14.72 4.88 -9.24
N ASN A 25 -15.48 5.86 -8.79
CA ASN A 25 -14.99 6.94 -7.93
C ASN A 25 -15.23 6.65 -6.44
N PHE A 26 -16.13 5.73 -6.15
CA PHE A 26 -16.50 5.32 -4.81
C PHE A 26 -16.79 3.83 -4.77
N VAL A 27 -16.26 3.15 -3.76
CA VAL A 27 -16.50 1.74 -3.50
C VAL A 27 -16.79 1.54 -2.02
N ALA A 28 -17.88 0.85 -1.71
CA ALA A 28 -18.23 0.46 -0.35
C ALA A 28 -18.03 -1.05 -0.16
N LEU A 29 -17.29 -1.44 0.88
CA LEU A 29 -17.16 -2.83 1.31
C LEU A 29 -18.18 -3.10 2.41
N ILE A 30 -19.16 -3.95 2.15
CA ILE A 30 -20.24 -4.28 3.06
C ILE A 30 -20.13 -5.75 3.45
N GLY A 31 -20.40 -6.08 4.71
CA GLY A 31 -20.38 -7.45 5.23
C GLY A 31 -20.26 -7.46 6.75
N ASP A 32 -20.40 -8.64 7.35
CA ASP A 32 -20.33 -8.86 8.78
C ASP A 32 -18.96 -8.57 9.39
N ASN A 33 -18.89 -8.45 10.71
CA ASN A 33 -17.62 -8.34 11.42
C ASN A 33 -16.77 -9.60 11.17
N GLY A 34 -15.49 -9.40 10.86
CA GLY A 34 -14.59 -10.51 10.52
C GLY A 34 -14.62 -10.94 9.05
N SER A 35 -15.49 -10.38 8.19
CA SER A 35 -15.58 -10.74 6.76
C SER A 35 -14.37 -10.31 5.91
N GLY A 36 -13.38 -9.63 6.50
CA GLY A 36 -12.14 -9.27 5.80
C GLY A 36 -12.12 -7.87 5.18
N LYS A 37 -13.12 -7.01 5.45
CA LYS A 37 -13.15 -5.62 4.92
C LYS A 37 -11.88 -4.83 5.25
N THR A 38 -11.49 -4.81 6.52
CA THR A 38 -10.26 -4.16 6.98
C THR A 38 -9.02 -4.79 6.34
N THR A 39 -9.01 -6.11 6.20
CA THR A 39 -7.91 -6.84 5.54
C THR A 39 -7.72 -6.39 4.10
N ILE A 40 -8.81 -6.17 3.35
CA ILE A 40 -8.76 -5.64 1.98
C ILE A 40 -8.17 -4.22 1.99
N LEU A 41 -8.64 -3.32 2.86
CA LEU A 41 -8.12 -1.95 2.93
C LEU A 41 -6.64 -1.93 3.30
N GLU A 42 -6.22 -2.71 4.28
CA GLU A 42 -4.82 -2.82 4.68
C GLU A 42 -3.95 -3.45 3.58
N SER A 43 -4.47 -4.37 2.78
CA SER A 43 -3.73 -4.92 1.65
C SER A 43 -3.41 -3.84 0.60
N ILE A 44 -4.33 -2.90 0.37
CA ILE A 44 -4.10 -1.74 -0.51
C ILE A 44 -2.95 -0.90 0.03
N THR A 45 -2.94 -0.56 1.34
CA THR A 45 -1.84 0.22 1.93
C THR A 45 -0.49 -0.48 1.77
N LYS A 46 -0.45 -1.79 2.03
CA LYS A 46 0.76 -2.59 1.86
C LYS A 46 1.22 -2.69 0.40
N ALA A 47 0.28 -2.70 -0.54
CA ALA A 47 0.59 -2.65 -1.96
C ALA A 47 1.24 -1.32 -2.37
N PHE A 48 0.91 -0.19 -1.72
CA PHE A 48 1.52 1.11 -1.99
C PHE A 48 2.95 1.29 -1.45
N VAL A 49 3.39 0.49 -0.50
CA VAL A 49 4.73 0.61 0.11
C VAL A 49 5.88 0.66 -0.92
N PRO A 50 5.93 -0.19 -1.97
CA PRO A 50 6.97 -0.09 -2.99
C PRO A 50 6.99 1.26 -3.72
N VAL A 51 5.81 1.86 -3.96
CA VAL A 51 5.70 3.18 -4.59
C VAL A 51 6.26 4.25 -3.67
N LEU A 52 5.83 4.28 -2.40
CA LEU A 52 6.33 5.22 -1.41
C LEU A 52 7.84 5.13 -1.23
N ARG A 53 8.37 3.91 -1.18
CA ARG A 53 9.82 3.66 -1.10
C ARG A 53 10.55 4.17 -2.35
N ALA A 54 9.96 3.96 -3.54
CA ALA A 54 10.55 4.41 -4.79
C ALA A 54 10.57 5.94 -4.89
N VAL A 55 9.55 6.63 -4.36
CA VAL A 55 9.41 8.08 -4.42
C VAL A 55 10.24 8.76 -3.32
N ASN A 56 10.15 8.32 -2.07
CA ASN A 56 10.78 8.98 -0.92
C ASN A 56 12.21 8.51 -0.64
N GLY A 57 12.69 7.44 -1.27
CA GLY A 57 14.01 6.88 -1.01
C GLY A 57 14.19 6.22 0.37
N GLU A 58 13.26 6.40 1.29
CA GLU A 58 13.28 5.83 2.64
C GLU A 58 12.44 4.56 2.75
N ALA A 59 12.87 3.65 3.62
CA ALA A 59 12.10 2.45 3.89
C ALA A 59 10.93 2.77 4.81
N VAL A 60 9.72 2.77 4.29
CA VAL A 60 8.48 2.76 5.07
C VAL A 60 8.35 1.36 5.70
N LYS A 61 9.14 1.09 6.74
CA LYS A 61 9.31 -0.26 7.32
C LYS A 61 8.07 -0.74 8.06
N GLN A 62 7.34 0.17 8.69
CA GLN A 62 6.22 -0.17 9.57
C GLN A 62 4.98 -0.66 8.82
N CYS A 63 4.81 -0.20 7.58
CA CYS A 63 3.64 -0.52 6.77
C CYS A 63 3.88 -1.62 5.73
N ASP A 64 5.11 -2.15 5.60
CA ASP A 64 5.43 -3.19 4.62
C ASP A 64 4.84 -4.55 5.01
N LEU A 65 4.80 -5.47 4.04
CA LEU A 65 4.41 -6.85 4.28
C LEU A 65 5.35 -7.48 5.31
N SER A 66 4.76 -8.13 6.32
CA SER A 66 5.45 -8.83 7.40
C SER A 66 5.22 -10.35 7.31
N ASN A 67 5.93 -11.13 8.11
CA ASN A 67 5.70 -12.57 8.18
C ASN A 67 4.31 -12.91 8.74
N THR A 68 3.73 -12.01 9.56
CA THR A 68 2.38 -12.15 10.11
C THR A 68 1.27 -11.90 9.08
N ASP A 69 1.61 -11.28 7.94
CA ASP A 69 0.68 -11.09 6.84
C ASP A 69 0.60 -12.31 5.91
N ILE A 70 1.53 -13.27 6.06
CA ILE A 70 1.54 -14.50 5.27
C ILE A 70 0.52 -15.49 5.86
N LYS A 71 -0.42 -15.94 5.04
CA LYS A 71 -1.43 -16.92 5.43
C LYS A 71 -0.79 -18.14 6.07
N GLU A 72 -1.37 -18.62 7.16
CA GLU A 72 -0.94 -19.86 7.80
C GLU A 72 -1.00 -21.03 6.81
N GLY A 73 0.01 -21.91 6.87
CA GLY A 73 0.15 -23.02 5.92
C GLY A 73 0.69 -22.63 4.54
N THR A 74 1.10 -21.36 4.34
CA THR A 74 1.75 -20.91 3.09
C THR A 74 3.10 -20.27 3.38
N SER A 75 3.95 -20.16 2.35
CA SER A 75 5.31 -19.62 2.48
C SER A 75 5.45 -18.19 2.00
N SER A 76 4.46 -17.69 1.28
CA SER A 76 4.56 -16.37 0.67
C SER A 76 3.21 -15.68 0.55
N VAL A 77 3.25 -14.36 0.45
CA VAL A 77 2.13 -13.47 0.22
C VAL A 77 2.44 -12.56 -0.95
N ALA A 78 1.44 -12.23 -1.74
CA ALA A 78 1.54 -11.23 -2.79
C ALA A 78 0.29 -10.37 -2.83
N VAL A 79 0.48 -9.07 -3.03
CA VAL A 79 -0.59 -8.10 -3.26
C VAL A 79 -0.24 -7.31 -4.51
N THR A 80 -1.08 -7.42 -5.53
CA THR A 80 -0.93 -6.71 -6.81
C THR A 80 -1.94 -5.59 -6.87
N LEU A 81 -1.50 -4.41 -7.22
CA LEU A 81 -2.33 -3.24 -7.38
C LEU A 81 -2.17 -2.67 -8.79
N GLY A 82 -3.30 -2.36 -9.44
CA GLY A 82 -3.37 -1.59 -10.66
C GLY A 82 -4.00 -0.24 -10.40
N ILE A 83 -3.41 0.82 -10.95
CA ILE A 83 -3.94 2.19 -10.85
C ILE A 83 -3.99 2.85 -12.21
N ASP A 84 -4.89 3.82 -12.33
CA ASP A 84 -4.90 4.84 -13.38
C ASP A 84 -4.44 6.18 -12.77
N LEU A 85 -3.39 6.74 -13.33
CA LEU A 85 -2.88 8.07 -13.00
C LEU A 85 -2.86 8.93 -14.26
N GLU A 86 -3.77 9.88 -14.34
CA GLU A 86 -3.94 10.78 -15.50
C GLU A 86 -4.10 10.05 -16.85
N GLY A 87 -4.83 8.93 -16.86
CA GLY A 87 -5.08 8.12 -18.05
C GLY A 87 -3.98 7.10 -18.37
N ALA A 88 -2.89 7.10 -17.64
CA ALA A 88 -1.84 6.08 -17.76
C ALA A 88 -2.02 4.98 -16.71
N LYS A 89 -1.98 3.73 -17.14
CA LYS A 89 -2.17 2.55 -16.27
C LYS A 89 -0.83 2.01 -15.79
N TYR A 90 -0.76 1.75 -14.50
CA TYR A 90 0.43 1.18 -13.84
C TYR A 90 0.02 -0.01 -13.00
N THR A 91 0.82 -1.07 -13.05
CA THR A 91 0.60 -2.29 -12.26
C THR A 91 1.89 -2.70 -11.59
N TRP A 92 1.82 -3.03 -10.31
CA TRP A 92 2.95 -3.59 -9.57
C TRP A 92 2.49 -4.55 -8.50
N THR A 93 3.41 -5.34 -7.99
CA THR A 93 3.17 -6.32 -6.94
C THR A 93 4.13 -6.09 -5.78
N ASN A 94 3.59 -6.01 -4.58
CA ASN A 94 4.37 -6.18 -3.35
C ASN A 94 4.26 -7.63 -2.90
N LYS A 95 5.40 -8.30 -2.71
CA LYS A 95 5.44 -9.70 -2.26
C LYS A 95 6.44 -9.92 -1.16
N ARG A 96 6.12 -10.85 -0.26
CA ARG A 96 7.02 -11.32 0.78
C ARG A 96 7.01 -12.83 0.87
N ARG A 97 8.17 -13.41 1.11
CA ARG A 97 8.36 -14.83 1.34
C ARG A 97 8.94 -15.03 2.74
N LYS A 98 8.51 -16.05 3.46
CA LYS A 98 9.18 -16.52 4.67
C LYS A 98 10.58 -16.99 4.29
N ALA A 99 11.58 -16.68 5.10
CA ALA A 99 12.86 -17.36 5.02
C ALA A 99 12.62 -18.84 5.39
N SER A 100 12.46 -19.68 4.41
CA SER A 100 12.25 -21.12 4.60
C SER A 100 13.55 -21.87 4.39
N ILE A 101 13.78 -22.85 5.24
CA ILE A 101 14.90 -23.81 5.11
C ILE A 101 14.58 -24.87 4.04
N PHE A 102 13.34 -24.94 3.56
CA PHE A 102 12.88 -25.95 2.59
C PHE A 102 12.63 -25.35 1.20
N PRO A 103 13.10 -26.03 0.12
CA PRO A 103 13.12 -25.47 -1.24
C PRO A 103 11.81 -25.60 -2.02
N TYR A 104 10.74 -26.11 -1.44
CA TYR A 104 9.51 -26.39 -2.18
C TYR A 104 8.39 -25.43 -1.87
N ASP A 105 8.25 -24.43 -2.72
CA ASP A 105 7.07 -23.59 -2.78
C ASP A 105 6.60 -23.44 -4.21
N GLU A 106 5.29 -23.65 -4.42
CA GLU A 106 4.61 -23.30 -5.66
C GLU A 106 4.92 -21.85 -6.01
N ALA A 107 5.43 -21.63 -7.21
CA ALA A 107 5.62 -20.29 -7.73
C ALA A 107 4.24 -19.61 -7.81
N ILE A 108 4.04 -18.54 -7.05
CA ILE A 108 2.83 -17.73 -7.18
C ILE A 108 2.92 -17.07 -8.56
N GLU A 109 2.03 -17.45 -9.46
CA GLU A 109 1.82 -16.72 -10.70
C GLU A 109 1.20 -15.35 -10.37
N ILE A 110 1.94 -14.30 -10.68
CA ILE A 110 1.53 -12.93 -10.38
C ILE A 110 1.29 -12.21 -11.71
N ARG A 111 0.06 -11.70 -11.89
CA ARG A 111 -0.23 -10.80 -13.00
C ARG A 111 0.68 -9.58 -12.93
N GLY A 112 1.26 -9.20 -14.05
CA GLY A 112 1.93 -7.90 -14.20
C GLY A 112 3.27 -7.75 -13.49
N GLN A 113 4.17 -8.74 -13.54
CA GLN A 113 5.56 -8.58 -13.11
C GLN A 113 6.35 -7.64 -14.04
N ASN A 114 5.95 -6.39 -14.13
CA ASN A 114 6.71 -5.40 -14.85
C ASN A 114 7.37 -4.46 -13.84
N GLY A 115 8.58 -4.79 -13.39
CA GLY A 115 9.43 -3.86 -12.64
C GLY A 115 9.65 -2.51 -13.37
N ASN A 116 9.30 -2.44 -14.64
CA ASN A 116 9.24 -1.22 -15.44
C ASN A 116 8.13 -0.27 -15.01
N ASP A 117 6.98 -0.75 -14.57
CA ASP A 117 5.85 0.13 -14.23
C ASP A 117 6.12 0.91 -12.95
N LEU A 118 6.80 0.31 -11.97
CA LEU A 118 7.17 1.00 -10.74
C LEU A 118 8.15 2.17 -11.01
N LYS A 119 9.11 1.99 -11.94
CA LYS A 119 10.03 3.05 -12.34
C LYS A 119 9.32 4.18 -13.08
N LYS A 120 8.41 3.84 -14.01
CA LYS A 120 7.60 4.81 -14.74
C LYS A 120 6.67 5.58 -13.80
N LEU A 121 6.04 4.86 -12.86
CA LEU A 121 5.18 5.45 -11.85
C LEU A 121 5.96 6.41 -10.94
N LYS A 122 7.17 6.04 -10.49
CA LYS A 122 8.06 6.94 -9.74
C LYS A 122 8.32 8.22 -10.51
N GLN A 123 8.71 8.12 -11.78
CA GLN A 123 8.97 9.28 -12.61
C GLN A 123 7.73 10.17 -12.71
N LYS A 124 6.56 9.58 -12.95
CA LYS A 124 5.30 10.32 -13.03
C LYS A 124 4.93 11.00 -11.71
N TYR A 125 5.16 10.35 -10.57
CA TYR A 125 4.98 10.97 -9.25
C TYR A 125 5.88 12.21 -9.07
N ILE A 126 7.13 12.11 -9.45
CA ILE A 126 8.07 13.25 -9.37
C ILE A 126 7.58 14.41 -10.25
N GLU A 127 7.11 14.13 -11.46
CA GLU A 127 6.50 15.12 -12.36
C GLU A 127 5.28 15.80 -11.72
N CYS A 128 4.37 15.01 -11.12
CA CYS A 128 3.21 15.52 -10.40
C CYS A 128 3.60 16.44 -9.23
N VAL A 129 4.61 16.04 -8.44
CA VAL A 129 5.14 16.86 -7.34
C VAL A 129 5.68 18.19 -7.87
N THR A 130 6.46 18.14 -8.95
CA THR A 130 7.04 19.35 -9.58
C THR A 130 5.95 20.28 -10.14
N ALA A 131 4.84 19.70 -10.64
CA ALA A 131 3.69 20.44 -11.13
C ALA A 131 2.74 20.94 -10.01
N GLY A 132 3.03 20.63 -8.73
CA GLY A 132 2.18 20.99 -7.60
C GLY A 132 0.88 20.16 -7.48
N CYS A 133 0.80 19.01 -8.14
CA CYS A 133 -0.38 18.13 -8.21
C CYS A 133 -0.07 16.75 -7.63
N LEU A 134 0.33 16.66 -6.37
CA LEU A 134 0.67 15.38 -5.74
C LEU A 134 -0.56 14.48 -5.59
N PRO A 135 -0.55 13.25 -6.14
CA PRO A 135 -1.59 12.26 -5.88
C PRO A 135 -1.52 11.81 -4.41
N LEU A 136 -2.48 12.22 -3.62
CA LEU A 136 -2.54 11.90 -2.19
C LEU A 136 -3.24 10.55 -1.99
N VAL A 137 -2.67 9.71 -1.12
CA VAL A 137 -3.27 8.47 -0.63
C VAL A 137 -3.39 8.58 0.87
N LEU A 138 -4.62 8.50 1.39
CA LEU A 138 -4.91 8.54 2.81
C LEU A 138 -5.54 7.23 3.25
N TYR A 139 -5.07 6.69 4.37
CA TYR A 139 -5.63 5.52 5.01
C TYR A 139 -6.08 5.86 6.43
N TYR A 140 -7.35 5.64 6.72
CA TYR A 140 -7.92 5.76 8.05
C TYR A 140 -8.20 4.37 8.61
N GLY A 141 -7.33 3.89 9.48
CA GLY A 141 -7.49 2.61 10.16
C GLY A 141 -8.59 2.63 11.23
N THR A 142 -8.88 1.46 11.78
CA THR A 142 -9.84 1.28 12.88
C THR A 142 -9.28 1.75 14.22
N ASP A 143 -7.97 1.76 14.39
CA ASP A 143 -7.27 2.21 15.60
C ASP A 143 -7.23 3.75 15.65
N ARG A 144 -8.35 4.35 16.06
CA ARG A 144 -8.50 5.81 16.21
C ARG A 144 -8.01 6.33 17.57
N ILE A 145 -7.21 5.56 18.29
CA ILE A 145 -6.72 5.96 19.61
C ILE A 145 -5.57 6.95 19.43
N ILE A 146 -5.76 8.18 19.87
CA ILE A 146 -4.69 9.16 20.06
C ILE A 146 -3.81 8.62 21.19
N ARG A 147 -2.73 7.95 20.86
CA ARG A 147 -1.84 7.34 21.86
C ARG A 147 -0.90 8.35 22.53
N GLU A 148 -0.61 9.45 21.87
CA GLU A 148 0.25 10.51 22.42
C GLU A 148 -0.22 11.89 21.99
N VAL A 149 -0.25 12.83 22.95
CA VAL A 149 -0.42 14.26 22.66
C VAL A 149 0.92 14.76 22.11
N PRO A 150 0.95 15.37 20.92
CA PRO A 150 2.20 15.86 20.36
C PRO A 150 2.82 16.92 21.29
N ARG A 151 4.06 16.68 21.71
CA ARG A 151 4.87 17.72 22.37
C ARG A 151 5.20 18.77 21.30
N ARG A 152 5.07 20.05 21.61
CA ARG A 152 5.44 21.16 20.71
C ARG A 152 6.86 20.94 20.21
N GLY A 153 7.02 20.47 18.97
CA GLY A 153 8.28 20.38 18.25
C GLY A 153 8.51 21.66 17.47
N HIS A 154 9.75 21.97 17.14
CA HIS A 154 10.05 23.06 16.23
C HIS A 154 9.34 22.79 14.87
N ILE A 155 8.65 23.81 14.35
CA ILE A 155 8.06 23.79 13.02
C ILE A 155 9.26 23.69 12.05
N LYS A 156 9.48 22.50 11.49
CA LYS A 156 10.37 22.34 10.33
C LYS A 156 9.62 22.83 9.11
N ASN A 157 10.33 23.40 8.16
CA ASN A 157 9.75 23.70 6.85
C ASN A 157 9.14 22.41 6.29
N PHE A 158 7.83 22.43 6.06
CA PHE A 158 7.11 21.28 5.54
C PHE A 158 7.34 21.19 4.04
N GLU A 159 7.91 20.09 3.59
CA GLU A 159 8.05 19.78 2.18
C GLU A 159 6.86 18.91 1.71
N VAL A 160 6.42 19.12 0.46
CA VAL A 160 5.30 18.36 -0.13
C VAL A 160 5.50 16.84 -0.01
N MET A 161 6.76 16.39 -0.08
CA MET A 161 7.11 14.97 0.06
C MET A 161 6.92 14.44 1.49
N ASP A 162 6.91 15.29 2.51
CA ASP A 162 6.69 14.87 3.89
C ASP A 162 5.26 14.33 4.09
N SER A 163 4.29 14.80 3.29
CA SER A 163 2.93 14.29 3.30
C SER A 163 2.83 12.79 2.92
N LEU A 164 3.78 12.29 2.15
CA LEU A 164 3.83 10.87 1.75
C LEU A 164 4.57 9.98 2.75
N ARG A 165 5.38 10.55 3.64
CA ARG A 165 6.17 9.76 4.61
C ARG A 165 5.28 9.07 5.64
N ASN A 166 4.24 9.77 6.09
CA ASN A 166 3.40 9.35 7.20
C ASN A 166 1.97 8.96 6.76
N CYS A 167 1.71 8.87 5.46
CA CYS A 167 0.36 8.65 4.93
C CYS A 167 -0.29 7.32 5.38
N PHE A 168 0.50 6.34 5.84
CA PHE A 168 0.05 5.05 6.37
C PHE A 168 0.46 4.80 7.82
N ASP A 169 1.02 5.80 8.49
CA ASP A 169 1.46 5.66 9.88
C ASP A 169 0.31 6.01 10.84
N ASN A 170 -0.22 5.01 11.52
CA ASN A 170 -1.31 5.18 12.48
C ASN A 170 -0.89 5.94 13.76
N VAL A 171 0.41 6.20 13.94
CA VAL A 171 0.94 6.73 15.21
C VAL A 171 1.13 8.24 15.21
N ASN A 172 1.24 8.89 14.06
CA ASN A 172 1.75 10.28 13.97
C ASN A 172 0.79 11.30 13.34
N TYR A 173 -0.50 10.99 13.16
CA TYR A 173 -1.44 11.88 12.45
C TYR A 173 -1.66 13.27 13.06
N PHE A 174 -1.20 13.53 14.27
CA PHE A 174 -1.32 14.84 14.92
C PHE A 174 0.03 15.51 15.22
N ARG A 175 1.12 14.97 14.71
CA ARG A 175 2.45 15.48 15.05
C ARG A 175 2.91 16.62 14.15
N ASP A 176 2.33 16.74 12.97
CA ASP A 176 2.83 17.59 11.88
C ASP A 176 1.81 18.62 11.35
N PHE A 177 0.71 18.87 12.10
CA PHE A 177 -0.23 19.95 11.83
C PHE A 177 -0.16 21.05 12.86
#